data_a6e725ad563e3f7382f8ed7179d1207b
#
_entry.id   a6e725ad563e3f7382f8ed7179d1207b
#
_cell.length_a   1.000
_cell.length_b   1.000
_cell.length_c   1.000
_cell.angle_alpha   90.00
_cell.angle_beta   90.00
_cell.angle_gamma   90.00
#
_symmetry.space_group_name_H-M   'P 1'
#
loop_
_entity.id
_entity.type
_entity.pdbx_description
1 polymer ?
#
loop_
_entity_poly.entity_id
_entity_poly.type
_entity_poly.pdbx_seq_one_letter_code
_entity_poly.pdbx_strand_id
1 'polypeptide(L)'
;MKNKRKPIKTTKRNIIDYWIQYIDECGMNFDWAEADTICWRCGCERKLQRCHIIPDSLGGKDEPSNFVLLCAECHQEAPNVEDKQFMWDWIKSFYSPFYNTFWQTRAFEEYKRIYKKSYSDELKDRNITTDHALIEFRNLKHGRTSYHFGHPFGNVATIAGNYKMILDAFDQKY
;
A
#
# COMPACT_ATOMS: atom_id res chain seq x y z
N MET A 1 -17.67 -30.17 8.44
CA MET A 1 -17.04 -29.75 9.72
C MET A 1 -16.10 -28.60 9.41
N LYS A 2 -16.35 -27.38 9.95
CA LYS A 2 -15.41 -26.26 9.80
C LYS A 2 -14.20 -26.55 10.70
N ASN A 3 -13.07 -26.94 10.13
CA ASN A 3 -11.83 -27.04 10.89
C ASN A 3 -11.55 -25.68 11.53
N LYS A 4 -11.61 -25.57 12.85
CA LYS A 4 -11.19 -24.37 13.59
C LYS A 4 -9.69 -24.17 13.30
N ARG A 5 -9.35 -23.10 12.59
CA ARG A 5 -7.94 -22.72 12.37
C ARG A 5 -7.24 -22.62 13.72
N LYS A 6 -6.07 -23.23 13.84
CA LYS A 6 -5.23 -23.07 15.04
C LYS A 6 -4.81 -21.60 15.17
N PRO A 7 -4.81 -21.03 16.37
CA PRO A 7 -4.34 -19.67 16.57
C PRO A 7 -2.84 -19.58 16.26
N ILE A 8 -2.44 -18.55 15.52
CA ILE A 8 -1.04 -18.25 15.20
C ILE A 8 -0.31 -17.87 16.50
N LYS A 9 0.77 -18.57 16.83
CA LYS A 9 1.60 -18.36 18.03
C LYS A 9 2.77 -17.40 17.78
N THR A 10 3.31 -17.39 16.55
CA THR A 10 4.41 -16.50 16.14
C THR A 10 3.99 -15.04 16.35
N THR A 11 4.77 -14.29 17.15
CA THR A 11 4.52 -12.88 17.44
C THR A 11 5.16 -11.98 16.38
N LYS A 12 4.73 -10.72 16.27
CA LYS A 12 5.37 -9.74 15.39
C LYS A 12 6.86 -9.56 15.73
N ARG A 13 7.19 -9.55 17.02
CA ARG A 13 8.58 -9.43 17.47
C ARG A 13 9.43 -10.60 16.99
N ASN A 14 8.92 -11.84 17.09
CA ASN A 14 9.64 -13.01 16.58
C ASN A 14 9.91 -12.89 15.06
N ILE A 15 8.98 -12.32 14.28
CA ILE A 15 9.13 -12.11 12.85
C ILE A 15 10.25 -11.12 12.57
N ILE A 16 10.25 -9.96 13.24
CA ILE A 16 11.29 -8.92 13.08
C ILE A 16 12.66 -9.47 13.49
N ASP A 17 12.77 -10.10 14.67
CA ASP A 17 14.03 -10.64 15.20
C ASP A 17 14.62 -11.74 14.29
N TYR A 18 13.77 -12.47 13.58
CA TYR A 18 14.21 -13.44 12.57
C TYR A 18 14.73 -12.73 11.33
N TRP A 19 13.92 -11.87 10.69
CA TRP A 19 14.24 -11.34 9.38
C TRP A 19 15.35 -10.29 9.37
N ILE A 20 15.55 -9.53 10.43
CA ILE A 20 16.67 -8.57 10.54
C ILE A 20 18.05 -9.25 10.35
N GLN A 21 18.13 -10.55 10.52
CA GLN A 21 19.37 -11.32 10.36
C GLN A 21 19.58 -11.86 8.93
N TYR A 22 18.52 -11.87 8.10
CA TYR A 22 18.52 -12.59 6.81
C TYR A 22 18.10 -11.75 5.62
N ILE A 23 17.52 -10.58 5.84
CA ILE A 23 17.03 -9.72 4.76
C ILE A 23 17.78 -8.41 4.76
N ASP A 24 18.37 -8.12 3.60
CA ASP A 24 18.91 -6.81 3.28
C ASP A 24 17.76 -5.78 3.17
N GLU A 25 18.00 -4.57 3.68
CA GLU A 25 17.08 -3.43 3.55
C GLU A 25 16.94 -2.95 2.10
N CYS A 26 17.86 -3.35 1.22
CA CYS A 26 17.87 -2.97 -0.18
C CYS A 26 16.56 -3.36 -0.87
N GLY A 27 15.85 -2.36 -1.38
CA GLY A 27 14.54 -2.54 -2.03
C GLY A 27 13.35 -2.70 -1.08
N MET A 28 13.53 -2.52 0.23
CA MET A 28 12.43 -2.44 1.19
C MET A 28 11.94 -0.99 1.34
N ASN A 29 10.65 -0.82 1.61
CA ASN A 29 10.03 0.50 1.80
C ASN A 29 10.03 0.94 3.28
N PHE A 30 10.98 0.48 4.08
CA PHE A 30 11.09 0.82 5.50
C PHE A 30 12.52 0.59 6.01
N ASP A 31 12.88 1.25 7.09
CA ASP A 31 14.08 0.99 7.89
C ASP A 31 13.75 -0.10 8.94
N TRP A 32 14.70 -1.02 9.22
CA TRP A 32 14.51 -2.06 10.24
C TRP A 32 14.24 -1.50 11.65
N ALA A 33 14.69 -0.29 11.94
CA ALA A 33 14.35 0.39 13.18
C ALA A 33 12.85 0.66 13.33
N GLU A 34 12.10 0.71 12.20
CA GLU A 34 10.67 1.00 12.13
C GLU A 34 9.83 -0.23 11.69
N ALA A 35 10.46 -1.40 11.64
CA ALA A 35 9.85 -2.64 11.13
C ALA A 35 8.57 -3.09 11.88
N ASP A 36 8.33 -2.59 13.09
CA ASP A 36 7.14 -2.86 13.90
C ASP A 36 5.97 -1.90 13.66
N THR A 37 6.21 -0.76 13.00
CA THR A 37 5.22 0.30 12.76
C THR A 37 4.93 0.54 11.28
N ILE A 38 5.93 0.34 10.41
CA ILE A 38 5.85 0.58 8.98
C ILE A 38 5.53 -0.72 8.21
N CYS A 39 4.57 -0.64 7.28
CA CYS A 39 4.25 -1.77 6.41
C CYS A 39 5.43 -2.10 5.48
N TRP A 40 5.88 -3.36 5.51
CA TRP A 40 7.08 -3.80 4.78
C TRP A 40 6.99 -3.66 3.26
N ARG A 41 5.78 -3.59 2.72
CA ARG A 41 5.59 -3.37 1.28
C ARG A 41 5.41 -1.90 0.92
N CYS A 42 4.45 -1.21 1.55
CA CYS A 42 4.06 0.13 1.10
C CYS A 42 4.76 1.28 1.83
N GLY A 43 5.56 1.02 2.87
CA GLY A 43 6.22 2.07 3.64
C GLY A 43 5.25 3.03 4.34
N CYS A 44 4.01 2.61 4.60
CA CYS A 44 3.04 3.43 5.32
C CYS A 44 3.01 3.05 6.79
N GLU A 45 3.02 4.06 7.67
CA GLU A 45 2.77 3.87 9.09
C GLU A 45 1.30 3.49 9.30
N ARG A 46 1.07 2.22 9.65
CA ARG A 46 -0.27 1.62 9.81
C ARG A 46 -0.23 0.46 10.79
N LYS A 47 -1.41 0.07 11.27
CA LYS A 47 -1.55 -1.15 12.08
C LYS A 47 -1.16 -2.37 11.23
N LEU A 48 -0.08 -3.04 11.61
CA LEU A 48 0.45 -4.19 10.91
C LEU A 48 -0.28 -5.49 11.30
N GLN A 49 -0.35 -6.39 10.34
CA GLN A 49 -0.85 -7.76 10.47
C GLN A 49 0.24 -8.73 10.08
N ARG A 50 0.22 -9.93 10.67
CA ARG A 50 1.06 -11.05 10.25
C ARG A 50 0.49 -11.64 8.97
N CYS A 51 1.22 -11.57 7.89
CA CYS A 51 0.87 -12.16 6.61
C CYS A 51 1.75 -13.37 6.35
N HIS A 52 1.15 -14.51 6.04
CA HIS A 52 1.91 -15.70 5.68
C HIS A 52 2.64 -15.49 4.34
N ILE A 53 3.87 -15.97 4.25
CA ILE A 53 4.62 -16.05 2.99
C ILE A 53 4.07 -17.21 2.17
N ILE A 54 3.99 -18.40 2.76
CA ILE A 54 3.22 -19.53 2.22
C ILE A 54 1.95 -19.67 3.06
N PRO A 55 0.76 -19.60 2.46
CA PRO A 55 -0.51 -19.75 3.17
C PRO A 55 -0.59 -21.07 3.96
N ASP A 56 -1.28 -21.04 5.13
CA ASP A 56 -1.57 -22.23 5.92
C ASP A 56 -2.29 -23.33 5.10
N SER A 57 -3.18 -22.92 4.18
CA SER A 57 -3.88 -23.83 3.27
C SER A 57 -2.97 -24.54 2.27
N LEU A 58 -1.76 -24.02 2.04
CA LEU A 58 -0.72 -24.60 1.18
C LEU A 58 0.42 -25.22 2.00
N GLY A 59 0.20 -25.48 3.31
CA GLY A 59 1.16 -26.13 4.19
C GLY A 59 2.17 -25.17 4.84
N GLY A 60 1.93 -23.86 4.76
CA GLY A 60 2.75 -22.85 5.44
C GLY A 60 2.73 -23.02 6.95
N LYS A 61 3.90 -23.04 7.58
CA LYS A 61 4.06 -23.29 9.02
C LYS A 61 3.90 -22.01 9.83
N ASP A 62 3.48 -22.16 11.10
CA ASP A 62 3.47 -21.08 12.09
C ASP A 62 4.88 -20.91 12.69
N GLU A 63 5.78 -20.31 11.92
CA GLU A 63 7.17 -20.01 12.30
C GLU A 63 7.58 -18.63 11.76
N PRO A 64 8.51 -17.90 12.43
CA PRO A 64 8.88 -16.53 12.04
C PRO A 64 9.32 -16.40 10.58
N SER A 65 10.00 -17.42 10.04
CA SER A 65 10.47 -17.49 8.66
C SER A 65 9.35 -17.54 7.60
N ASN A 66 8.10 -17.76 8.02
CA ASN A 66 6.95 -17.85 7.14
C ASN A 66 5.99 -16.64 7.27
N PHE A 67 6.41 -15.57 7.87
CA PHE A 67 5.59 -14.37 8.02
C PHE A 67 6.33 -13.10 7.60
N VAL A 68 5.56 -12.12 7.13
CA VAL A 68 5.94 -10.72 6.94
C VAL A 68 4.92 -9.81 7.63
N LEU A 69 5.27 -8.54 7.85
CA LEU A 69 4.38 -7.58 8.48
C LEU A 69 3.82 -6.59 7.45
N LEU A 70 2.52 -6.68 7.19
CA LEU A 70 1.82 -5.87 6.21
C LEU A 70 0.64 -5.12 6.83
N CYS A 71 0.30 -3.95 6.29
CA CYS A 71 -0.99 -3.31 6.59
C CYS A 71 -2.16 -4.11 5.99
N ALA A 72 -3.39 -3.78 6.39
CA ALA A 72 -4.57 -4.52 5.95
C ALA A 72 -4.74 -4.54 4.43
N GLU A 73 -4.49 -3.42 3.75
CA GLU A 73 -4.57 -3.32 2.29
C GLU A 73 -3.53 -4.17 1.58
N CYS A 74 -2.25 -4.06 1.99
CA CYS A 74 -1.20 -4.90 1.44
C CYS A 74 -1.42 -6.38 1.74
N HIS A 75 -1.98 -6.71 2.92
CA HIS A 75 -2.30 -8.09 3.26
C HIS A 75 -3.41 -8.68 2.37
N GLN A 76 -4.40 -7.86 1.99
CA GLN A 76 -5.45 -8.29 1.04
C GLN A 76 -4.93 -8.50 -0.39
N GLU A 77 -3.91 -7.72 -0.79
CA GLU A 77 -3.26 -7.84 -2.10
C GLU A 77 -2.16 -8.90 -2.14
N ALA A 78 -1.74 -9.45 -0.98
CA ALA A 78 -0.62 -10.36 -0.90
C ALA A 78 -0.85 -11.63 -1.73
N PRO A 79 0.20 -12.14 -2.43
CA PRO A 79 0.09 -13.37 -3.20
C PRO A 79 -0.22 -14.57 -2.29
N ASN A 80 -1.05 -15.47 -2.77
CA ASN A 80 -1.41 -16.73 -2.10
C ASN A 80 -0.89 -17.91 -2.93
N VAL A 81 0.44 -18.02 -3.02
CA VAL A 81 1.14 -19.06 -3.78
C VAL A 81 2.14 -19.79 -2.90
N GLU A 82 2.61 -20.96 -3.34
CA GLU A 82 3.56 -21.78 -2.59
C GLU A 82 5.01 -21.28 -2.70
N ASP A 83 5.30 -20.40 -3.66
CA ASP A 83 6.63 -19.84 -3.92
C ASP A 83 6.97 -18.71 -2.95
N LYS A 84 7.91 -18.96 -2.04
CA LYS A 84 8.42 -17.95 -1.08
C LYS A 84 9.10 -16.77 -1.77
N GLN A 85 9.85 -17.03 -2.85
CA GLN A 85 10.58 -15.98 -3.57
C GLN A 85 9.63 -14.98 -4.18
N PHE A 86 8.50 -15.45 -4.72
CA PHE A 86 7.49 -14.56 -5.31
C PHE A 86 6.92 -13.56 -4.29
N MET A 87 6.76 -13.92 -3.02
CA MET A 87 6.36 -12.96 -1.98
C MET A 87 7.38 -11.83 -1.84
N TRP A 88 8.68 -12.14 -1.84
CA TRP A 88 9.73 -11.13 -1.73
C TRP A 88 9.85 -10.28 -2.99
N ASP A 89 9.73 -10.87 -4.16
CA ASP A 89 9.70 -10.15 -5.43
C ASP A 89 8.53 -9.17 -5.46
N TRP A 90 7.36 -9.60 -4.98
CA TRP A 90 6.18 -8.75 -4.88
C TRP A 90 6.33 -7.62 -3.84
N ILE A 91 6.93 -7.89 -2.69
CA ILE A 91 7.20 -6.86 -1.67
C ILE A 91 8.14 -5.79 -2.23
N LYS A 92 9.20 -6.21 -2.92
CA LYS A 92 10.25 -5.34 -3.45
C LYS A 92 9.95 -4.74 -4.83
N SER A 93 8.92 -5.20 -5.52
CA SER A 93 8.60 -4.79 -6.90
C SER A 93 8.21 -3.33 -7.06
N PHE A 94 7.84 -2.66 -5.98
CA PHE A 94 7.38 -1.30 -6.01
C PHE A 94 8.05 -0.51 -4.88
N TYR A 95 9.16 0.13 -5.20
CA TYR A 95 9.86 0.99 -4.26
C TYR A 95 9.23 2.39 -4.26
N SER A 96 8.85 2.87 -3.08
CA SER A 96 8.42 4.25 -2.86
C SER A 96 9.52 4.99 -2.09
N PRO A 97 10.12 6.05 -2.65
CA PRO A 97 11.26 6.74 -2.04
C PRO A 97 10.89 7.52 -0.77
N PHE A 98 9.59 7.71 -0.52
CA PHE A 98 9.08 8.45 0.63
C PHE A 98 7.99 7.66 1.33
N TYR A 99 8.03 7.65 2.65
CA TYR A 99 6.98 7.07 3.49
C TYR A 99 5.61 7.67 3.18
N ASN A 100 4.59 6.85 3.28
CA ASN A 100 3.18 7.22 3.05
C ASN A 100 2.82 7.68 1.62
N THR A 101 3.70 7.54 0.63
CA THR A 101 3.43 7.96 -0.77
C THR A 101 3.06 6.81 -1.73
N PHE A 102 3.23 5.58 -1.32
CA PHE A 102 3.00 4.39 -2.15
C PHE A 102 1.62 4.37 -2.84
N TRP A 103 0.56 4.63 -2.08
CA TRP A 103 -0.81 4.58 -2.60
C TRP A 103 -1.11 5.73 -3.56
N GLN A 104 -0.53 6.90 -3.31
CA GLN A 104 -0.62 8.06 -4.22
C GLN A 104 0.09 7.78 -5.53
N THR A 105 1.29 7.18 -5.46
CA THR A 105 2.05 6.81 -6.67
C THR A 105 1.29 5.78 -7.50
N ARG A 106 0.74 4.75 -6.88
CA ARG A 106 -0.14 3.78 -7.58
C ARG A 106 -1.38 4.43 -8.17
N ALA A 107 -1.94 5.44 -7.52
CA ALA A 107 -3.10 6.16 -8.03
C ALA A 107 -2.76 7.03 -9.26
N PHE A 108 -1.53 7.53 -9.39
CA PHE A 108 -1.09 8.18 -10.65
C PHE A 108 -1.02 7.19 -11.81
N GLU A 109 -0.56 5.97 -11.57
CA GLU A 109 -0.56 4.90 -12.57
C GLU A 109 -1.98 4.50 -12.97
N GLU A 110 -2.89 4.38 -12.00
CA GLU A 110 -4.30 4.08 -12.25
C GLU A 110 -4.97 5.22 -13.04
N TYR A 111 -4.73 6.47 -12.68
CA TYR A 111 -5.19 7.63 -13.43
C TYR A 111 -4.74 7.56 -14.90
N LYS A 112 -3.43 7.34 -15.14
CA LYS A 112 -2.87 7.19 -16.49
C LYS A 112 -3.49 6.02 -17.24
N ARG A 113 -3.80 4.91 -16.57
CA ARG A 113 -4.46 3.76 -17.18
C ARG A 113 -5.88 4.11 -17.67
N ILE A 114 -6.64 4.87 -16.85
CA ILE A 114 -8.01 5.29 -17.15
C ILE A 114 -8.03 6.33 -18.28
N TYR A 115 -7.24 7.40 -18.16
CA TYR A 115 -7.33 8.60 -19.01
C TYR A 115 -6.28 8.63 -20.13
N LYS A 116 -5.37 7.63 -20.20
CA LYS A 116 -4.29 7.54 -21.21
C LYS A 116 -3.30 8.69 -21.20
N LYS A 117 -3.31 9.53 -20.17
CA LYS A 117 -2.46 10.68 -19.94
C LYS A 117 -2.06 10.77 -18.48
N SER A 118 -0.82 11.21 -18.19
CA SER A 118 -0.39 11.32 -16.81
C SER A 118 -1.05 12.51 -16.11
N TYR A 119 -1.29 12.39 -14.81
CA TYR A 119 -1.83 13.51 -14.01
C TYR A 119 -0.90 14.73 -14.04
N SER A 120 0.42 14.51 -14.06
CA SER A 120 1.40 15.62 -14.15
C SER A 120 1.31 16.37 -15.49
N ASP A 121 1.03 15.67 -16.60
CA ASP A 121 0.85 16.34 -17.90
C ASP A 121 -0.47 17.11 -17.94
N GLU A 122 -1.52 16.57 -17.32
CA GLU A 122 -2.80 17.28 -17.18
C GLU A 122 -2.67 18.58 -16.38
N LEU A 123 -1.87 18.56 -15.30
CA LEU A 123 -1.59 19.78 -14.52
C LEU A 123 -0.81 20.81 -15.35
N LYS A 124 0.22 20.38 -16.10
CA LYS A 124 1.03 21.24 -16.96
C LYS A 124 0.19 21.91 -18.04
N ASP A 125 -0.65 21.15 -18.74
CA ASP A 125 -1.48 21.66 -19.83
C ASP A 125 -2.49 22.73 -19.38
N ARG A 126 -2.88 22.67 -18.09
CA ARG A 126 -3.77 23.64 -17.47
C ARG A 126 -3.04 24.74 -16.71
N ASN A 127 -1.71 24.75 -16.72
CA ASN A 127 -0.88 25.65 -15.91
C ASN A 127 -1.20 25.60 -14.40
N ILE A 128 -1.60 24.42 -13.90
CA ILE A 128 -1.90 24.19 -12.48
C ILE A 128 -0.61 23.83 -11.76
N THR A 129 -0.24 24.58 -10.73
CA THR A 129 0.89 24.25 -9.88
C THR A 129 0.54 23.12 -8.90
N THR A 130 1.54 22.38 -8.45
CA THR A 130 1.38 21.31 -7.43
C THR A 130 0.74 21.87 -6.16
N ASP A 131 1.11 23.08 -5.73
CA ASP A 131 0.55 23.72 -4.53
C ASP A 131 -0.94 24.01 -4.68
N HIS A 132 -1.36 24.54 -5.83
CA HIS A 132 -2.77 24.73 -6.14
C HIS A 132 -3.54 23.41 -6.14
N ALA A 133 -2.99 22.37 -6.75
CA ALA A 133 -3.60 21.04 -6.74
C ALA A 133 -3.73 20.46 -5.32
N LEU A 134 -2.74 20.67 -4.44
CA LEU A 134 -2.78 20.23 -3.04
C LEU A 134 -3.84 20.98 -2.22
N ILE A 135 -3.99 22.28 -2.45
CA ILE A 135 -5.04 23.08 -1.80
C ILE A 135 -6.42 22.56 -2.21
N GLU A 136 -6.64 22.35 -3.50
CA GLU A 136 -7.93 21.84 -4.00
C GLU A 136 -8.20 20.39 -3.52
N PHE A 137 -7.16 19.54 -3.42
CA PHE A 137 -7.27 18.22 -2.83
C PHE A 137 -7.78 18.26 -1.38
N ARG A 138 -7.27 19.20 -0.57
CA ARG A 138 -7.74 19.39 0.81
C ARG A 138 -9.20 19.85 0.86
N ASN A 139 -9.59 20.72 -0.04
CA ASN A 139 -10.98 21.22 -0.15
C ASN A 139 -11.96 20.11 -0.57
N LEU A 140 -11.57 19.25 -1.50
CA LEU A 140 -12.39 18.13 -1.99
C LEU A 140 -12.57 17.02 -0.96
N LYS A 141 -11.63 16.86 -0.01
CA LYS A 141 -11.67 15.80 0.99
C LYS A 141 -12.88 15.88 1.94
N HIS A 142 -13.48 17.05 2.05
CA HIS A 142 -14.67 17.26 2.87
C HIS A 142 -15.96 17.06 2.05
N GLY A 143 -16.53 15.83 2.12
CA GLY A 143 -17.89 15.53 1.68
C GLY A 143 -18.07 14.98 0.27
N ARG A 144 -17.00 14.84 -0.53
CA ARG A 144 -17.09 14.28 -1.90
C ARG A 144 -16.45 12.90 -2.07
N THR A 145 -15.78 12.39 -1.04
CA THR A 145 -15.12 11.08 -1.06
C THR A 145 -15.67 10.21 0.04
N SER A 146 -16.01 8.98 -0.29
CA SER A 146 -16.43 7.95 0.66
C SER A 146 -15.42 6.82 0.68
N TYR A 147 -15.32 6.14 1.81
CA TYR A 147 -14.50 4.94 1.98
C TYR A 147 -15.39 3.71 2.01
N HIS A 148 -14.87 2.59 1.51
CA HIS A 148 -15.56 1.32 1.68
C HIS A 148 -15.72 0.99 3.17
N PHE A 149 -16.85 0.39 3.52
CA PHE A 149 -17.15 0.02 4.91
C PHE A 149 -16.01 -0.82 5.52
N GLY A 150 -15.49 -0.38 6.65
CA GLY A 150 -14.38 -1.03 7.33
C GLY A 150 -12.98 -0.65 6.84
N HIS A 151 -12.85 0.22 5.81
CA HIS A 151 -11.56 0.71 5.31
C HIS A 151 -11.38 2.19 5.64
N PRO A 152 -10.37 2.57 6.45
CA PRO A 152 -10.15 3.97 6.84
C PRO A 152 -9.43 4.80 5.76
N PHE A 153 -9.05 4.20 4.63
CA PHE A 153 -8.28 4.85 3.56
C PHE A 153 -8.94 4.62 2.20
N GLY A 154 -8.81 5.61 1.31
CA GLY A 154 -9.24 5.46 -0.07
C GLY A 154 -8.38 4.43 -0.82
N ASN A 155 -9.03 3.57 -1.61
CA ASN A 155 -8.32 2.68 -2.52
C ASN A 155 -7.73 3.48 -3.71
N VAL A 156 -6.88 2.82 -4.49
CA VAL A 156 -6.17 3.40 -5.64
C VAL A 156 -7.12 4.11 -6.62
N ALA A 157 -8.25 3.48 -6.94
CA ALA A 157 -9.25 4.06 -7.86
C ALA A 157 -9.92 5.31 -7.27
N THR A 158 -10.23 5.29 -5.97
CA THR A 158 -10.79 6.48 -5.27
C THR A 158 -9.80 7.64 -5.29
N ILE A 159 -8.52 7.39 -5.04
CA ILE A 159 -7.49 8.44 -5.08
C ILE A 159 -7.32 8.97 -6.52
N ALA A 160 -7.32 8.10 -7.53
CA ALA A 160 -7.28 8.50 -8.94
C ALA A 160 -8.51 9.34 -9.34
N GLY A 161 -9.71 8.98 -8.82
CA GLY A 161 -10.93 9.76 -8.99
C GLY A 161 -10.84 11.15 -8.37
N ASN A 162 -10.18 11.29 -7.20
CA ASN A 162 -9.94 12.58 -6.59
C ASN A 162 -9.04 13.47 -7.46
N TYR A 163 -8.01 12.91 -8.11
CA TYR A 163 -7.18 13.65 -9.06
C TYR A 163 -8.01 14.20 -10.24
N LYS A 164 -8.93 13.38 -10.78
CA LYS A 164 -9.84 13.86 -11.83
C LYS A 164 -10.74 15.01 -11.34
N MET A 165 -11.31 14.87 -10.15
CA MET A 165 -12.18 15.91 -9.57
C MET A 165 -11.45 17.22 -9.31
N ILE A 166 -10.15 17.19 -8.99
CA ILE A 166 -9.32 18.37 -8.86
C ILE A 166 -9.24 19.10 -10.20
N LEU A 167 -8.92 18.40 -11.29
CA LEU A 167 -8.84 18.99 -12.62
C LEU A 167 -10.18 19.59 -13.06
N ASP A 168 -11.29 18.86 -12.84
CA ASP A 168 -12.63 19.34 -13.17
C ASP A 168 -13.02 20.59 -12.38
N ALA A 169 -12.58 20.71 -11.14
CA ALA A 169 -12.80 21.90 -10.33
C ALA A 169 -12.05 23.13 -10.88
N PHE A 170 -10.84 22.92 -11.44
CA PHE A 170 -10.12 23.98 -12.12
C PHE A 170 -10.78 24.35 -13.45
N ASP A 171 -11.17 23.37 -14.27
CA ASP A 171 -11.84 23.58 -15.56
C ASP A 171 -13.18 24.33 -15.41
N GLN A 172 -13.82 24.28 -14.23
CA GLN A 172 -15.08 25.01 -13.94
C GLN A 172 -14.85 26.44 -13.41
N LYS A 173 -13.65 26.74 -12.90
CA LYS A 173 -13.33 28.06 -12.32
C LYS A 173 -12.76 29.04 -13.32
N TYR A 174 -12.23 28.52 -14.44
CA TYR A 174 -11.55 29.30 -15.48
C TYR A 174 -12.06 28.91 -16.87
#